data_281474bdd8c2f0fe75c084a873d286ec
#
_entry.id   281474bdd8c2f0fe75c084a873d286ec
#
_cell.length_a   1.000
_cell.length_b   1.000
_cell.length_c   1.000
_cell.angle_alpha   90.00
_cell.angle_beta   90.00
_cell.angle_gamma   90.00
#
_symmetry.space_group_name_H-M   'P 1'
#
loop_
_entity.id
_entity.type
_entity.pdbx_description
1 polymer ?
#
loop_
_entity_poly.entity_id
_entity_poly.type
_entity_poly.pdbx_seq_one_letter_code
_entity_poly.pdbx_strand_id
1 'polypeptide(L)'
;MQKTVASIWERIFIRIKNVVDRFLYYDNLFDDNVWQVRFSKDNKRKLKYRIERERFSMQLKNGDDVFKYLWMILLAGALVGMLVLSQRIGVSDREIAQNEYSELLYNHFHHIGDPDAYKAHPYAHTQAQTIDLLIYAIAKTLNFQDVYAFRHLLSAIFGWLLVAYLSLILLRAFNWRAAFFTAFFLIISPRFFGYSLSNVVDVTFAYFFIFSIMQMYYFSRELPVIRTSRLVRISIGILLTLSVHNAGSTLLHLFLVFTLLNFFLYNPVKKIFTKEYLTALGKVAISIAALWVGVITVHSICTFNLGTSFIMPNKAFASLVTNIPFDQNQIFEGHLIGPDNFPTRYLSKYLYITTPTVVLICFLLFFIFFRNAIKSLKPFSIFIFIYTFMFCINRVKTHYMNPDTLWAIHYCIYPLFMLIAASGLECTLRQINDRYTNFVIVGLMGLLSFMPIRHILFNSPYTTLYFNEISGGIHNAYAKYALDSNFEANKESNEWMRDYIYAHDIGKHYTERPVTVATNGNAACALFYHDDPNISLIFKDYDRLDTTWDYYVAYCNQIPVTQLRNGTWPPDSTMHLMTFEQKPMVAFYRNEERFRRWATDDTLAMAADSLLQLLRDDVPEITSNR
;
A
#
# COMPACT_ATOMS: atom_id res chain seq x y z
N MET A 1 16.28 -7.37 -43.23
CA MET A 1 15.28 -7.15 -42.17
C MET A 1 15.81 -7.36 -40.74
N GLN A 2 16.45 -8.49 -40.40
CA GLN A 2 16.98 -8.71 -39.02
C GLN A 2 18.04 -7.68 -38.55
N LYS A 3 18.98 -7.26 -39.42
CA LYS A 3 19.99 -6.22 -39.08
C LYS A 3 19.38 -4.84 -38.79
N THR A 4 18.25 -4.50 -39.42
CA THR A 4 17.57 -3.21 -39.22
C THR A 4 16.81 -3.18 -37.92
N VAL A 5 16.18 -4.29 -37.51
CA VAL A 5 15.46 -4.44 -36.25
C VAL A 5 16.43 -4.39 -35.06
N ALA A 6 17.57 -5.09 -35.14
CA ALA A 6 18.60 -5.04 -34.12
C ALA A 6 19.13 -3.62 -33.91
N SER A 7 19.34 -2.84 -35.00
CA SER A 7 19.79 -1.44 -34.87
C SER A 7 18.74 -0.51 -34.28
N ILE A 8 17.45 -0.80 -34.46
CA ILE A 8 16.35 -0.03 -33.85
C ILE A 8 16.29 -0.28 -32.34
N TRP A 9 16.36 -1.56 -31.92
CA TRP A 9 16.38 -1.93 -30.51
C TRP A 9 17.62 -1.38 -29.79
N GLU A 10 18.77 -1.42 -30.43
CA GLU A 10 20.00 -0.83 -29.89
C GLU A 10 19.86 0.68 -29.69
N ARG A 11 19.28 1.42 -30.66
CA ARG A 11 18.99 2.86 -30.52
C ARG A 11 17.96 3.16 -29.43
N ILE A 12 16.92 2.34 -29.29
CA ILE A 12 15.93 2.46 -28.23
C ILE A 12 16.60 2.22 -26.87
N PHE A 13 17.40 1.16 -26.76
CA PHE A 13 18.12 0.83 -25.54
C PHE A 13 19.12 1.93 -25.14
N ILE A 14 19.86 2.48 -26.10
CA ILE A 14 20.77 3.62 -25.86
C ILE A 14 19.97 4.87 -25.44
N ARG A 15 18.81 5.12 -26.03
CA ARG A 15 17.94 6.23 -25.59
C ARG A 15 17.40 6.03 -24.18
N ILE A 16 16.89 4.85 -23.87
CA ILE A 16 16.42 4.49 -22.52
C ILE A 16 17.58 4.60 -21.54
N LYS A 17 18.73 4.04 -21.85
CA LYS A 17 19.93 4.16 -21.04
C LYS A 17 20.31 5.63 -20.81
N ASN A 18 20.32 6.46 -21.83
CA ASN A 18 20.65 7.88 -21.72
C ASN A 18 19.60 8.65 -20.90
N VAL A 19 18.31 8.27 -20.98
CA VAL A 19 17.26 8.84 -20.12
C VAL A 19 17.44 8.40 -18.69
N VAL A 20 17.71 7.14 -18.44
CA VAL A 20 17.99 6.57 -17.11
C VAL A 20 19.27 7.19 -16.55
N ASP A 21 20.34 7.27 -17.34
CA ASP A 21 21.58 7.92 -16.94
C ASP A 21 21.37 9.41 -16.63
N ARG A 22 20.60 10.14 -17.45
CA ARG A 22 20.24 11.52 -17.15
C ARG A 22 19.40 11.64 -15.89
N PHE A 23 18.45 10.73 -15.67
CA PHE A 23 17.65 10.70 -14.45
C PHE A 23 18.49 10.35 -13.22
N LEU A 24 19.42 9.42 -13.35
CA LEU A 24 20.34 9.00 -12.29
C LEU A 24 21.46 10.01 -12.04
N TYR A 25 21.98 10.69 -13.08
CA TYR A 25 23.14 11.57 -13.00
C TYR A 25 22.83 13.04 -12.75
N TYR A 26 21.58 13.47 -12.90
CA TYR A 26 21.26 14.90 -12.81
C TYR A 26 21.23 15.45 -11.37
N ASP A 27 21.33 14.59 -10.35
CA ASP A 27 21.09 14.98 -8.97
C ASP A 27 22.22 14.60 -7.99
N ASN A 28 23.49 14.96 -8.30
CA ASN A 28 24.58 14.91 -7.30
C ASN A 28 24.40 15.99 -6.21
N LEU A 29 23.23 16.00 -5.55
CA LEU A 29 22.84 17.03 -4.60
C LEU A 29 23.26 16.72 -3.15
N PHE A 30 23.86 15.55 -2.92
CA PHE A 30 24.31 15.13 -1.59
C PHE A 30 25.76 15.49 -1.26
N ASP A 31 26.50 16.10 -2.20
CA ASP A 31 27.86 16.55 -1.95
C ASP A 31 27.86 17.96 -1.32
N ASP A 32 28.23 18.04 -0.04
CA ASP A 32 28.31 19.30 0.71
C ASP A 32 29.31 20.31 0.10
N ASN A 33 30.30 19.84 -0.67
CA ASN A 33 31.24 20.68 -1.38
C ASN A 33 30.62 21.48 -2.52
N VAL A 34 29.52 21.01 -3.10
CA VAL A 34 28.78 21.72 -4.17
C VAL A 34 28.18 23.03 -3.65
N TRP A 35 27.87 23.13 -2.36
CA TRP A 35 27.26 24.32 -1.75
C TRP A 35 28.26 25.45 -1.51
N GLN A 36 29.51 25.15 -1.12
CA GLN A 36 30.52 26.17 -0.92
C GLN A 36 30.94 26.86 -2.21
N VAL A 37 30.82 26.15 -3.35
CA VAL A 37 31.20 26.69 -4.67
C VAL A 37 30.08 27.58 -5.28
N ARG A 38 28.83 27.45 -4.84
CA ARG A 38 27.69 28.20 -5.40
C ARG A 38 27.71 29.71 -5.13
N PHE A 39 28.41 30.16 -4.12
CA PHE A 39 28.39 31.55 -3.65
C PHE A 39 29.56 32.39 -4.11
N SER A 40 30.46 31.86 -4.93
CA SER A 40 31.54 32.62 -5.56
C SER A 40 31.05 33.27 -6.85
N LYS A 41 31.18 34.59 -6.98
CA LYS A 41 30.71 35.38 -8.12
C LYS A 41 31.24 34.91 -9.50
N ASP A 42 32.40 34.27 -9.52
CA ASP A 42 33.09 33.82 -10.75
C ASP A 42 32.62 32.47 -11.31
N ASN A 43 31.74 31.75 -10.60
CA ASN A 43 31.51 30.34 -10.88
C ASN A 43 30.16 30.00 -11.58
N LYS A 44 29.33 30.99 -11.93
CA LYS A 44 28.04 30.71 -12.60
C LYS A 44 28.17 29.92 -13.92
N ARG A 45 29.25 30.16 -14.68
CA ARG A 45 29.54 29.40 -15.91
C ARG A 45 30.22 28.04 -15.62
N LYS A 46 31.13 27.97 -14.64
CA LYS A 46 31.83 26.74 -14.29
C LYS A 46 30.93 25.72 -13.60
N LEU A 47 29.90 26.16 -12.86
CA LEU A 47 28.94 25.26 -12.20
C LEU A 47 28.12 24.46 -13.21
N LYS A 48 27.70 25.05 -14.32
CA LYS A 48 26.99 24.35 -15.40
C LYS A 48 27.84 23.21 -15.98
N TYR A 49 29.14 23.47 -16.18
CA TYR A 49 30.07 22.48 -16.72
C TYR A 49 30.57 21.46 -15.68
N ARG A 50 30.62 21.82 -14.40
CA ARG A 50 31.08 20.90 -13.35
C ARG A 50 29.99 19.91 -12.94
N ILE A 51 28.73 20.31 -12.91
CA ILE A 51 27.59 19.41 -12.74
C ILE A 51 27.48 18.44 -13.92
N GLU A 52 27.87 18.84 -15.12
CA GLU A 52 27.92 17.97 -16.30
C GLU A 52 29.17 17.05 -16.31
N ARG A 53 30.28 17.43 -15.63
CA ARG A 53 31.57 16.74 -15.69
C ARG A 53 31.93 15.93 -14.45
N GLU A 54 31.43 16.24 -13.27
CA GLU A 54 31.46 15.29 -12.17
C GLU A 54 30.51 14.15 -12.50
N ARG A 55 30.93 13.40 -13.51
CA ARG A 55 30.52 12.02 -13.62
C ARG A 55 30.64 11.47 -12.21
N PHE A 56 29.55 10.99 -11.68
CA PHE A 56 29.51 10.01 -10.65
C PHE A 56 30.41 8.85 -11.13
N SER A 57 31.72 9.03 -11.04
CA SER A 57 32.62 7.92 -11.06
C SER A 57 32.28 7.18 -9.78
N MET A 58 31.25 6.30 -9.86
CA MET A 58 31.19 5.15 -9.00
C MET A 58 32.53 4.44 -9.24
N GLN A 59 33.57 4.84 -8.55
CA GLN A 59 34.65 3.94 -8.21
C GLN A 59 34.02 2.97 -7.23
N LEU A 60 33.30 2.02 -7.79
CA LEU A 60 32.75 0.87 -7.12
C LEU A 60 33.95 0.15 -6.52
N LYS A 61 34.18 0.37 -5.22
CA LYS A 61 35.07 -0.51 -4.47
C LYS A 61 34.50 -1.91 -4.64
N ASN A 62 35.34 -2.90 -4.90
CA ASN A 62 35.05 -4.30 -5.29
C ASN A 62 33.96 -5.06 -4.50
N GLY A 63 33.30 -4.49 -3.52
CA GLY A 63 32.18 -5.07 -2.76
C GLY A 63 30.80 -4.49 -3.10
N ASP A 64 30.72 -3.30 -3.70
CA ASP A 64 29.45 -2.65 -4.03
C ASP A 64 28.79 -3.26 -5.29
N ASP A 65 29.57 -3.86 -6.18
CA ASP A 65 29.07 -4.52 -7.38
C ASP A 65 28.16 -5.70 -7.05
N VAL A 66 28.46 -6.48 -6.02
CA VAL A 66 27.64 -7.60 -5.58
C VAL A 66 26.24 -7.09 -5.17
N PHE A 67 26.15 -6.03 -4.38
CA PHE A 67 24.88 -5.46 -3.96
C PHE A 67 24.09 -4.86 -5.12
N LYS A 68 24.74 -4.35 -6.15
CA LYS A 68 24.08 -3.90 -7.38
C LYS A 68 23.38 -5.05 -8.09
N TYR A 69 24.06 -6.17 -8.28
CA TYR A 69 23.46 -7.35 -8.91
C TYR A 69 22.36 -7.96 -8.04
N LEU A 70 22.57 -8.07 -6.73
CA LEU A 70 21.55 -8.51 -5.78
C LEU A 70 20.31 -7.61 -5.81
N TRP A 71 20.48 -6.29 -5.88
CA TRP A 71 19.41 -5.34 -6.02
C TRP A 71 18.63 -5.52 -7.32
N MET A 72 19.33 -5.74 -8.45
CA MET A 72 18.69 -5.98 -9.75
C MET A 72 17.88 -7.28 -9.74
N ILE A 73 18.46 -8.37 -9.20
CA ILE A 73 17.79 -9.68 -9.09
C ILE A 73 16.57 -9.56 -8.16
N LEU A 74 16.72 -8.89 -7.02
CA LEU A 74 15.65 -8.69 -6.07
C LEU A 74 14.48 -7.91 -6.69
N LEU A 75 14.74 -6.81 -7.38
CA LEU A 75 13.68 -6.04 -8.04
C LEU A 75 13.03 -6.80 -9.19
N ALA A 76 13.80 -7.52 -9.99
CA ALA A 76 13.25 -8.34 -11.07
C ALA A 76 12.37 -9.48 -10.52
N GLY A 77 12.86 -10.20 -9.51
CA GLY A 77 12.08 -11.24 -8.83
C GLY A 77 10.82 -10.71 -8.14
N ALA A 78 10.94 -9.56 -7.47
CA ALA A 78 9.81 -8.90 -6.83
C ALA A 78 8.74 -8.47 -7.87
N LEU A 79 9.14 -7.93 -9.02
CA LEU A 79 8.18 -7.57 -10.07
C LEU A 79 7.38 -8.80 -10.52
N VAL A 80 8.06 -9.88 -10.88
CA VAL A 80 7.38 -11.11 -11.32
C VAL A 80 6.49 -11.67 -10.21
N GLY A 81 7.00 -11.76 -8.98
CA GLY A 81 6.24 -12.25 -7.84
C GLY A 81 4.99 -11.39 -7.57
N MET A 82 5.12 -10.07 -7.55
CA MET A 82 4.00 -9.16 -7.32
C MET A 82 2.94 -9.26 -8.41
N LEU A 83 3.34 -9.34 -9.69
CA LEU A 83 2.40 -9.48 -10.81
C LEU A 83 1.62 -10.79 -10.73
N VAL A 84 2.27 -11.90 -10.38
CA VAL A 84 1.61 -13.22 -10.25
C VAL A 84 0.70 -13.28 -9.04
N LEU A 85 1.18 -12.81 -7.89
CA LEU A 85 0.43 -12.87 -6.64
C LEU A 85 -0.77 -11.92 -6.62
N SER A 86 -0.69 -10.77 -7.31
CA SER A 86 -1.80 -9.82 -7.39
C SER A 86 -3.08 -10.43 -7.97
N GLN A 87 -2.98 -11.46 -8.79
CA GLN A 87 -4.14 -12.14 -9.39
C GLN A 87 -4.86 -13.12 -8.44
N ARG A 88 -4.27 -13.42 -7.28
CA ARG A 88 -4.81 -14.40 -6.30
C ARG A 88 -5.49 -13.74 -5.11
N ILE A 89 -5.36 -12.43 -4.94
CA ILE A 89 -5.91 -11.69 -3.79
C ILE A 89 -7.41 -11.48 -3.97
N GLY A 90 -8.14 -11.53 -2.86
CA GLY A 90 -9.55 -11.18 -2.78
C GLY A 90 -9.79 -9.68 -2.95
N VAL A 91 -11.06 -9.30 -3.07
CA VAL A 91 -11.52 -7.92 -3.30
C VAL A 91 -12.04 -7.33 -2.00
N SER A 92 -11.59 -6.14 -1.63
CA SER A 92 -12.07 -5.42 -0.45
C SER A 92 -13.34 -4.61 -0.76
N ASP A 93 -14.16 -4.33 0.27
CA ASP A 93 -15.34 -3.44 0.15
C ASP A 93 -14.97 -2.06 -0.39
N ARG A 94 -13.79 -1.59 -0.02
CA ARG A 94 -13.28 -0.31 -0.47
C ARG A 94 -13.04 -0.28 -1.98
N GLU A 95 -12.53 -1.36 -2.55
CA GLU A 95 -12.32 -1.47 -4.00
C GLU A 95 -13.64 -1.50 -4.76
N ILE A 96 -14.67 -2.14 -4.20
CA ILE A 96 -16.01 -2.13 -4.77
C ILE A 96 -16.56 -0.71 -4.81
N ALA A 97 -16.59 -0.04 -3.65
CA ALA A 97 -17.11 1.32 -3.57
C ALA A 97 -16.33 2.31 -4.47
N GLN A 98 -15.02 2.11 -4.65
CA GLN A 98 -14.20 2.89 -5.58
C GLN A 98 -14.56 2.61 -7.04
N ASN A 99 -14.81 1.35 -7.38
CA ASN A 99 -15.18 0.96 -8.74
C ASN A 99 -16.60 1.44 -9.08
N GLU A 100 -17.56 1.29 -8.17
CA GLU A 100 -18.94 1.80 -8.32
C GLU A 100 -18.95 3.31 -8.54
N TYR A 101 -18.18 4.06 -7.74
CA TYR A 101 -18.09 5.50 -7.93
C TYR A 101 -17.45 5.87 -9.28
N SER A 102 -16.45 5.11 -9.73
CA SER A 102 -15.83 5.31 -11.03
C SER A 102 -16.80 5.03 -12.18
N GLU A 103 -17.67 4.03 -12.03
CA GLU A 103 -18.76 3.74 -12.98
C GLU A 103 -19.76 4.90 -13.05
N LEU A 104 -20.20 5.41 -11.90
CA LEU A 104 -21.11 6.55 -11.86
C LEU A 104 -20.49 7.80 -12.51
N LEU A 105 -19.21 8.06 -12.31
CA LEU A 105 -18.49 9.14 -12.97
C LEU A 105 -18.36 8.90 -14.48
N TYR A 106 -18.06 7.67 -14.89
CA TYR A 106 -17.98 7.32 -16.31
C TYR A 106 -19.34 7.54 -17.00
N ASN A 107 -20.41 7.10 -16.36
CA ASN A 107 -21.78 7.26 -16.85
C ASN A 107 -22.16 8.75 -16.95
N HIS A 108 -21.77 9.57 -15.96
CA HIS A 108 -21.95 11.03 -16.01
C HIS A 108 -21.30 11.66 -17.26
N PHE A 109 -20.02 11.32 -17.54
CA PHE A 109 -19.32 11.88 -18.70
C PHE A 109 -19.82 11.39 -20.04
N HIS A 110 -20.44 10.20 -20.08
CA HIS A 110 -21.00 9.63 -21.32
C HIS A 110 -22.51 9.83 -21.44
N HIS A 111 -23.12 10.57 -20.52
CA HIS A 111 -24.58 10.81 -20.46
C HIS A 111 -25.42 9.53 -20.44
N ILE A 112 -24.98 8.52 -19.69
CA ILE A 112 -25.66 7.25 -19.52
C ILE A 112 -26.47 7.29 -18.21
N GLY A 113 -27.78 7.07 -18.29
CA GLY A 113 -28.66 7.05 -17.11
C GLY A 113 -28.82 8.43 -16.45
N ASP A 114 -28.92 8.45 -15.12
CA ASP A 114 -29.00 9.70 -14.35
C ASP A 114 -27.60 10.34 -14.24
N PRO A 115 -27.38 11.52 -14.85
CA PRO A 115 -26.07 12.18 -14.85
C PRO A 115 -25.64 12.67 -13.45
N ASP A 116 -26.55 12.76 -12.50
CA ASP A 116 -26.29 13.26 -11.15
C ASP A 116 -26.16 12.17 -10.08
N ALA A 117 -26.33 10.90 -10.46
CA ALA A 117 -26.25 9.76 -9.55
C ALA A 117 -24.96 9.71 -8.73
N TYR A 118 -23.80 10.14 -9.31
CA TYR A 118 -22.52 10.16 -8.60
C TYR A 118 -22.50 11.09 -7.37
N LYS A 119 -23.38 12.13 -7.34
CA LYS A 119 -23.43 13.11 -6.22
C LYS A 119 -23.94 12.49 -4.92
N ALA A 120 -24.76 11.44 -5.02
CA ALA A 120 -25.28 10.71 -3.87
C ALA A 120 -24.26 9.74 -3.26
N HIS A 121 -23.20 9.40 -3.99
CA HIS A 121 -22.20 8.45 -3.52
C HIS A 121 -21.33 9.05 -2.40
N PRO A 122 -20.99 8.28 -1.34
CA PRO A 122 -20.17 8.77 -0.22
C PRO A 122 -18.82 9.39 -0.63
N TYR A 123 -18.26 8.96 -1.75
CA TYR A 123 -16.98 9.46 -2.27
C TYR A 123 -17.08 10.77 -3.05
N ALA A 124 -18.27 11.25 -3.40
CA ALA A 124 -18.47 12.46 -4.22
C ALA A 124 -17.77 13.71 -3.69
N HIS A 125 -17.59 13.82 -2.37
CA HIS A 125 -17.01 14.99 -1.73
C HIS A 125 -15.59 14.76 -1.17
N THR A 126 -15.06 13.54 -1.26
CA THR A 126 -13.87 13.13 -0.52
C THR A 126 -12.73 12.68 -1.40
N GLN A 127 -13.02 12.14 -2.56
CA GLN A 127 -12.01 11.56 -3.44
C GLN A 127 -12.05 12.19 -4.83
N ALA A 128 -10.88 12.50 -5.37
CA ALA A 128 -10.77 13.05 -6.72
C ALA A 128 -10.94 11.98 -7.81
N GLN A 129 -10.65 10.74 -7.51
CA GLN A 129 -10.81 9.49 -8.29
C GLN A 129 -10.51 9.54 -9.80
N THR A 130 -9.69 10.48 -10.25
CA THR A 130 -9.34 10.57 -11.68
C THR A 130 -8.60 9.31 -12.15
N ILE A 131 -7.76 8.73 -11.30
CA ILE A 131 -7.02 7.50 -11.65
C ILE A 131 -7.96 6.30 -11.70
N ASP A 132 -8.88 6.18 -10.75
CA ASP A 132 -9.87 5.10 -10.75
C ASP A 132 -10.80 5.18 -11.94
N LEU A 133 -11.27 6.39 -12.28
CA LEU A 133 -12.05 6.64 -13.49
C LEU A 133 -11.28 6.24 -14.76
N LEU A 134 -9.99 6.57 -14.81
CA LEU A 134 -9.13 6.18 -15.94
C LEU A 134 -9.00 4.66 -16.04
N ILE A 135 -8.78 3.99 -14.92
CA ILE A 135 -8.71 2.52 -14.85
C ILE A 135 -10.02 1.89 -15.32
N TYR A 136 -11.16 2.39 -14.80
CA TYR A 136 -12.48 1.92 -15.20
C TYR A 136 -12.73 2.14 -16.70
N ALA A 137 -12.44 3.34 -17.22
CA ALA A 137 -12.61 3.66 -18.63
C ALA A 137 -11.75 2.77 -19.54
N ILE A 138 -10.49 2.50 -19.17
CA ILE A 138 -9.61 1.58 -19.91
C ILE A 138 -10.20 0.16 -19.87
N ALA A 139 -10.59 -0.32 -18.70
CA ALA A 139 -11.17 -1.66 -18.54
C ALA A 139 -12.44 -1.84 -19.38
N LYS A 140 -13.32 -0.83 -19.37
CA LYS A 140 -14.55 -0.80 -20.16
C LYS A 140 -14.27 -0.79 -21.66
N THR A 141 -13.32 0.07 -22.10
CA THR A 141 -12.96 0.21 -23.53
C THR A 141 -12.30 -1.05 -24.08
N LEU A 142 -11.48 -1.71 -23.29
CA LEU A 142 -10.78 -2.93 -23.68
C LEU A 142 -11.58 -4.21 -23.37
N ASN A 143 -12.80 -4.08 -22.84
CA ASN A 143 -13.69 -5.18 -22.46
C ASN A 143 -13.00 -6.20 -21.53
N PHE A 144 -12.29 -5.73 -20.49
CA PHE A 144 -11.77 -6.64 -19.48
C PHE A 144 -12.92 -7.28 -18.71
N GLN A 145 -12.90 -8.61 -18.60
CA GLN A 145 -13.92 -9.37 -17.87
C GLN A 145 -13.80 -9.13 -16.35
N ASP A 146 -12.56 -9.04 -15.85
CA ASP A 146 -12.26 -8.82 -14.43
C ASP A 146 -11.55 -7.48 -14.25
N VAL A 147 -12.29 -6.46 -13.87
CA VAL A 147 -11.78 -5.11 -13.58
C VAL A 147 -10.90 -5.13 -12.33
N TYR A 148 -11.22 -5.96 -11.33
CA TYR A 148 -10.46 -6.03 -10.09
C TYR A 148 -9.08 -6.65 -10.29
N ALA A 149 -8.97 -7.71 -11.12
CA ALA A 149 -7.68 -8.27 -11.50
C ALA A 149 -6.79 -7.22 -12.20
N PHE A 150 -7.37 -6.36 -13.03
CA PHE A 150 -6.63 -5.26 -13.66
C PHE A 150 -6.21 -4.18 -12.64
N ARG A 151 -7.07 -3.84 -11.67
CA ARG A 151 -6.74 -2.93 -10.57
C ARG A 151 -5.58 -3.47 -9.73
N HIS A 152 -5.61 -4.75 -9.38
CA HIS A 152 -4.55 -5.43 -8.63
C HIS A 152 -3.22 -5.44 -9.40
N LEU A 153 -3.25 -5.67 -10.71
CA LEU A 153 -2.07 -5.61 -11.58
C LEU A 153 -1.41 -4.23 -11.53
N LEU A 154 -2.20 -3.16 -11.65
CA LEU A 154 -1.71 -1.78 -11.58
C LEU A 154 -1.19 -1.45 -10.19
N SER A 155 -1.86 -1.93 -9.13
CA SER A 155 -1.39 -1.78 -7.76
C SER A 155 0.00 -2.39 -7.59
N ALA A 156 0.21 -3.61 -8.06
CA ALA A 156 1.50 -4.29 -8.02
C ALA A 156 2.60 -3.50 -8.76
N ILE A 157 2.29 -2.96 -9.94
CA ILE A 157 3.24 -2.13 -10.71
C ILE A 157 3.63 -0.87 -9.94
N PHE A 158 2.66 -0.12 -9.38
CA PHE A 158 2.94 1.08 -8.61
C PHE A 158 3.66 0.78 -7.29
N GLY A 159 3.32 -0.33 -6.62
CA GLY A 159 4.04 -0.81 -5.44
C GLY A 159 5.51 -1.12 -5.75
N TRP A 160 5.76 -1.82 -6.85
CA TRP A 160 7.12 -2.08 -7.32
C TRP A 160 7.88 -0.78 -7.70
N LEU A 161 7.23 0.14 -8.40
CA LEU A 161 7.81 1.45 -8.72
C LEU A 161 8.18 2.23 -7.45
N LEU A 162 7.36 2.15 -6.40
CA LEU A 162 7.63 2.77 -5.12
C LEU A 162 8.88 2.18 -4.46
N VAL A 163 9.01 0.85 -4.44
CA VAL A 163 10.20 0.15 -3.93
C VAL A 163 11.45 0.56 -4.72
N ALA A 164 11.37 0.54 -6.04
CA ALA A 164 12.47 0.92 -6.91
C ALA A 164 12.88 2.40 -6.70
N TYR A 165 11.90 3.30 -6.64
CA TYR A 165 12.15 4.73 -6.45
C TYR A 165 12.82 5.03 -5.10
N LEU A 166 12.33 4.44 -4.02
CA LEU A 166 12.90 4.63 -2.68
C LEU A 166 14.32 4.07 -2.56
N SER A 167 14.57 2.90 -3.15
CA SER A 167 15.91 2.32 -3.17
C SER A 167 16.90 3.19 -3.96
N LEU A 168 16.47 3.81 -5.06
CA LEU A 168 17.28 4.77 -5.81
C LEU A 168 17.58 6.05 -5.03
N ILE A 169 16.71 6.47 -4.11
CA ILE A 169 16.99 7.60 -3.22
C ILE A 169 18.17 7.26 -2.31
N LEU A 170 18.19 6.08 -1.69
CA LEU A 170 19.30 5.68 -0.84
C LEU A 170 20.58 5.32 -1.62
N LEU A 171 20.47 4.86 -2.87
CA LEU A 171 21.61 4.76 -3.76
C LEU A 171 22.33 6.09 -3.91
N ARG A 172 21.58 7.17 -4.10
CA ARG A 172 22.12 8.52 -4.25
C ARG A 172 22.67 9.09 -2.94
N ALA A 173 22.05 8.73 -1.82
CA ALA A 173 22.49 9.20 -0.50
C ALA A 173 23.74 8.47 -0.01
N PHE A 174 23.88 7.20 -0.35
CA PHE A 174 24.93 6.32 0.18
C PHE A 174 25.62 5.49 -0.90
N ASN A 175 25.08 4.31 -1.26
CA ASN A 175 25.69 3.32 -2.14
C ASN A 175 24.67 2.21 -2.54
N TRP A 176 25.13 1.22 -3.33
CA TRP A 176 24.31 0.08 -3.74
C TRP A 176 23.84 -0.80 -2.58
N ARG A 177 24.65 -0.92 -1.53
CA ARG A 177 24.28 -1.69 -0.34
C ARG A 177 23.06 -1.10 0.36
N ALA A 178 23.05 0.22 0.56
CA ALA A 178 21.89 0.92 1.13
C ALA A 178 20.65 0.80 0.24
N ALA A 179 20.82 0.90 -1.08
CA ALA A 179 19.74 0.70 -2.03
C ALA A 179 19.14 -0.73 -1.95
N PHE A 180 20.02 -1.73 -1.88
CA PHE A 180 19.60 -3.13 -1.71
C PHE A 180 18.79 -3.31 -0.42
N PHE A 181 19.30 -2.86 0.72
CA PHE A 181 18.59 -3.02 1.99
C PHE A 181 17.26 -2.26 2.03
N THR A 182 17.16 -1.12 1.36
CA THR A 182 15.87 -0.42 1.24
C THR A 182 14.84 -1.25 0.49
N ALA A 183 15.21 -1.74 -0.70
CA ALA A 183 14.34 -2.60 -1.48
C ALA A 183 14.00 -3.89 -0.72
N PHE A 184 15.00 -4.50 -0.08
CA PHE A 184 14.85 -5.71 0.70
C PHE A 184 13.87 -5.53 1.87
N PHE A 185 14.03 -4.50 2.69
CA PHE A 185 13.14 -4.25 3.83
C PHE A 185 11.70 -3.97 3.42
N LEU A 186 11.50 -3.26 2.31
CA LEU A 186 10.16 -3.06 1.77
C LEU A 186 9.52 -4.37 1.30
N ILE A 187 10.25 -5.16 0.53
CA ILE A 187 9.75 -6.41 -0.05
C ILE A 187 9.48 -7.45 1.03
N ILE A 188 10.37 -7.58 2.03
CA ILE A 188 10.17 -8.54 3.13
C ILE A 188 9.17 -8.08 4.17
N SER A 189 8.59 -6.89 4.06
CA SER A 189 7.55 -6.41 4.96
C SER A 189 6.19 -6.91 4.48
N PRO A 190 5.62 -7.99 5.09
CA PRO A 190 4.52 -8.71 4.46
C PRO A 190 3.26 -7.86 4.31
N ARG A 191 2.95 -7.00 5.28
CA ARG A 191 1.80 -6.10 5.16
C ARG A 191 1.99 -5.06 4.05
N PHE A 192 3.17 -4.44 3.96
CA PHE A 192 3.46 -3.52 2.85
C PHE A 192 3.37 -4.24 1.50
N PHE A 193 3.91 -5.45 1.43
CA PHE A 193 3.87 -6.27 0.23
C PHE A 193 2.43 -6.60 -0.17
N GLY A 194 1.61 -7.11 0.75
CA GLY A 194 0.20 -7.47 0.50
C GLY A 194 -0.63 -6.27 0.05
N TYR A 195 -0.59 -5.17 0.79
CA TYR A 195 -1.31 -3.94 0.39
C TYR A 195 -0.84 -3.36 -0.95
N SER A 196 0.42 -3.62 -1.34
CA SER A 196 0.91 -3.24 -2.67
C SER A 196 0.26 -4.03 -3.80
N LEU A 197 -0.41 -5.14 -3.50
CA LEU A 197 -1.01 -6.00 -4.51
C LEU A 197 -2.50 -5.70 -4.74
N SER A 198 -3.23 -5.26 -3.72
CA SER A 198 -4.69 -5.14 -3.74
C SER A 198 -5.22 -3.70 -3.76
N ASN A 199 -4.43 -2.70 -3.35
CA ASN A 199 -4.94 -1.35 -3.13
C ASN A 199 -4.33 -0.31 -4.05
N VAL A 200 -4.83 -0.22 -5.28
CA VAL A 200 -4.30 0.68 -6.30
C VAL A 200 -4.35 2.15 -5.89
N VAL A 201 -5.37 2.58 -5.16
CA VAL A 201 -5.54 4.00 -4.76
C VAL A 201 -4.45 4.42 -3.78
N ASP A 202 -4.28 3.67 -2.69
CA ASP A 202 -3.33 4.05 -1.65
C ASP A 202 -1.89 3.91 -2.13
N VAL A 203 -1.61 2.92 -2.96
CA VAL A 203 -0.27 2.68 -3.51
C VAL A 203 0.13 3.77 -4.50
N THR A 204 -0.76 4.14 -5.41
CA THR A 204 -0.50 5.24 -6.37
C THR A 204 -0.41 6.58 -5.64
N PHE A 205 -1.27 6.81 -4.66
CA PHE A 205 -1.19 7.99 -3.80
C PHE A 205 0.16 8.07 -3.10
N ALA A 206 0.60 7.00 -2.45
CA ALA A 206 1.89 6.96 -1.77
C ALA A 206 3.07 7.19 -2.73
N TYR A 207 3.03 6.59 -3.92
CA TYR A 207 4.06 6.78 -4.92
C TYR A 207 4.19 8.25 -5.36
N PHE A 208 3.09 8.89 -5.77
CA PHE A 208 3.12 10.27 -6.22
C PHE A 208 3.38 11.25 -5.07
N PHE A 209 2.88 10.95 -3.88
CA PHE A 209 3.11 11.73 -2.68
C PHE A 209 4.60 11.76 -2.31
N ILE A 210 5.24 10.60 -2.22
CA ILE A 210 6.68 10.48 -1.92
C ILE A 210 7.51 11.08 -3.05
N PHE A 211 7.12 10.86 -4.31
CA PHE A 211 7.76 11.50 -5.44
C PHE A 211 7.76 13.03 -5.30
N SER A 212 6.61 13.62 -4.99
CA SER A 212 6.45 15.06 -4.81
C SER A 212 7.33 15.59 -3.67
N ILE A 213 7.29 14.94 -2.53
CA ILE A 213 8.12 15.26 -1.36
C ILE A 213 9.61 15.26 -1.73
N MET A 214 10.07 14.26 -2.44
CA MET A 214 11.47 14.19 -2.85
C MET A 214 11.85 15.28 -3.85
N GLN A 215 10.96 15.63 -4.78
CA GLN A 215 11.19 16.75 -5.69
C GLN A 215 11.24 18.10 -4.93
N MET A 216 10.40 18.29 -3.92
CA MET A 216 10.43 19.46 -3.02
C MET A 216 11.74 19.53 -2.23
N TYR A 217 12.20 18.38 -1.71
CA TYR A 217 13.49 18.29 -1.03
C TYR A 217 14.64 18.72 -1.95
N TYR A 218 14.70 18.17 -3.16
CA TYR A 218 15.73 18.56 -4.14
C TYR A 218 15.63 20.05 -4.52
N PHE A 219 14.42 20.56 -4.70
CA PHE A 219 14.19 21.99 -4.96
C PHE A 219 14.77 22.87 -3.84
N SER A 220 14.45 22.55 -2.62
CA SER A 220 14.92 23.32 -1.46
C SER A 220 16.46 23.29 -1.33
N ARG A 221 17.10 22.20 -1.75
CA ARG A 221 18.56 22.07 -1.81
C ARG A 221 19.20 22.86 -2.95
N GLU A 222 18.47 23.09 -4.02
CA GLU A 222 18.95 23.87 -5.16
C GLU A 222 18.89 25.39 -4.95
N LEU A 223 18.15 25.87 -3.95
CA LEU A 223 18.02 27.27 -3.65
C LEU A 223 19.39 27.94 -3.33
N PRO A 224 19.64 29.18 -3.75
CA PRO A 224 18.70 30.15 -4.34
C PRO A 224 18.47 30.02 -5.85
N VAL A 225 19.00 28.99 -6.52
CA VAL A 225 18.83 28.79 -7.96
C VAL A 225 17.53 28.05 -8.22
N ILE A 226 16.56 28.72 -8.87
CA ILE A 226 15.27 28.13 -9.22
C ILE A 226 15.38 27.47 -10.59
N ARG A 227 15.16 26.17 -10.66
CA ARG A 227 15.09 25.41 -11.90
C ARG A 227 13.65 25.13 -12.28
N THR A 228 13.22 25.66 -13.43
CA THR A 228 11.85 25.45 -13.95
C THR A 228 11.50 23.96 -14.09
N SER A 229 12.46 23.13 -14.54
CA SER A 229 12.23 21.69 -14.66
C SER A 229 11.91 21.02 -13.31
N ARG A 230 12.43 21.54 -12.20
CA ARG A 230 12.13 21.02 -10.86
C ARG A 230 10.72 21.43 -10.43
N LEU A 231 10.34 22.69 -10.68
CA LEU A 231 8.98 23.16 -10.41
C LEU A 231 7.94 22.37 -11.21
N VAL A 232 8.20 22.11 -12.49
CA VAL A 232 7.31 21.29 -13.33
C VAL A 232 7.14 19.88 -12.74
N ARG A 233 8.22 19.23 -12.29
CA ARG A 233 8.11 17.89 -11.65
C ARG A 233 7.31 17.94 -10.35
N ILE A 234 7.49 18.98 -9.53
CA ILE A 234 6.70 19.20 -8.32
C ILE A 234 5.22 19.37 -8.67
N SER A 235 4.92 20.23 -9.65
CA SER A 235 3.55 20.47 -10.12
C SER A 235 2.88 19.19 -10.59
N ILE A 236 3.55 18.42 -11.45
CA ILE A 236 3.04 17.13 -11.95
C ILE A 236 2.83 16.16 -10.79
N GLY A 237 3.78 16.05 -9.86
CA GLY A 237 3.66 15.17 -8.71
C GLY A 237 2.48 15.55 -7.82
N ILE A 238 2.28 16.83 -7.52
CA ILE A 238 1.14 17.29 -6.71
C ILE A 238 -0.18 17.04 -7.45
N LEU A 239 -0.25 17.37 -8.75
CA LEU A 239 -1.45 17.12 -9.57
C LEU A 239 -1.82 15.65 -9.60
N LEU A 240 -0.85 14.76 -9.83
CA LEU A 240 -1.10 13.32 -9.81
C LEU A 240 -1.52 12.82 -8.43
N THR A 241 -0.93 13.36 -7.35
CA THR A 241 -1.36 13.01 -5.99
C THR A 241 -2.79 13.47 -5.72
N LEU A 242 -3.13 14.70 -6.11
CA LEU A 242 -4.48 15.26 -5.99
C LEU A 242 -5.50 14.50 -6.85
N SER A 243 -5.10 13.99 -8.00
CA SER A 243 -5.97 13.22 -8.89
C SER A 243 -6.34 11.84 -8.31
N VAL A 244 -5.57 11.35 -7.36
CA VAL A 244 -5.88 10.12 -6.62
C VAL A 244 -6.74 10.43 -5.40
N HIS A 245 -6.33 11.43 -4.59
CA HIS A 245 -7.03 11.74 -3.35
C HIS A 245 -6.83 13.22 -2.95
N ASN A 246 -7.90 13.86 -2.47
CA ASN A 246 -7.91 15.27 -2.06
C ASN A 246 -6.87 15.63 -0.98
N ALA A 247 -6.45 14.65 -0.19
CA ALA A 247 -5.37 14.81 0.78
C ALA A 247 -4.02 15.21 0.17
N GLY A 248 -3.83 15.03 -1.12
CA GLY A 248 -2.69 15.56 -1.85
C GLY A 248 -2.53 17.08 -1.74
N SER A 249 -3.59 17.81 -1.38
CA SER A 249 -3.54 19.26 -1.10
C SER A 249 -2.58 19.63 0.03
N THR A 250 -2.32 18.71 0.97
CA THR A 250 -1.33 18.90 2.03
C THR A 250 0.08 19.13 1.51
N LEU A 251 0.40 18.61 0.32
CA LEU A 251 1.69 18.83 -0.33
C LEU A 251 1.96 20.30 -0.65
N LEU A 252 0.93 21.08 -0.95
CA LEU A 252 1.08 22.52 -1.19
C LEU A 252 1.59 23.25 0.06
N HIS A 253 1.05 22.89 1.22
CA HIS A 253 1.46 23.46 2.52
C HIS A 253 2.83 22.94 2.94
N LEU A 254 3.07 21.63 2.77
CA LEU A 254 4.38 21.04 3.03
C LEU A 254 5.46 21.67 2.16
N PHE A 255 5.16 21.97 0.91
CA PHE A 255 6.11 22.64 0.01
C PHE A 255 6.54 24.00 0.56
N LEU A 256 5.60 24.80 1.02
CA LEU A 256 5.91 26.10 1.65
C LEU A 256 6.78 25.91 2.90
N VAL A 257 6.31 25.08 3.84
CA VAL A 257 6.99 24.86 5.12
C VAL A 257 8.41 24.32 4.92
N PHE A 258 8.57 23.29 4.09
CA PHE A 258 9.89 22.69 3.85
C PHE A 258 10.84 23.59 3.10
N THR A 259 10.33 24.36 2.14
CA THR A 259 11.17 25.32 1.41
C THR A 259 11.71 26.37 2.33
N LEU A 260 10.88 26.96 3.17
CA LEU A 260 11.31 27.95 4.16
C LEU A 260 12.27 27.34 5.18
N LEU A 261 11.91 26.20 5.76
CA LEU A 261 12.73 25.55 6.78
C LEU A 261 14.11 25.17 6.24
N ASN A 262 14.20 24.58 5.06
CA ASN A 262 15.47 24.24 4.43
C ASN A 262 16.24 25.47 4.02
N PHE A 263 15.57 26.52 3.54
CA PHE A 263 16.23 27.77 3.22
C PHE A 263 16.96 28.36 4.44
N PHE A 264 16.31 28.37 5.60
CA PHE A 264 16.92 28.87 6.84
C PHE A 264 17.98 27.93 7.41
N LEU A 265 17.80 26.61 7.30
CA LEU A 265 18.79 25.64 7.80
C LEU A 265 20.10 25.62 7.02
N TYR A 266 20.06 25.91 5.72
CA TYR A 266 21.23 25.83 4.85
C TYR A 266 21.95 27.15 4.62
N ASN A 267 21.32 28.29 4.94
CA ASN A 267 21.90 29.59 4.72
C ASN A 267 22.30 30.24 6.04
N PRO A 268 23.52 30.77 6.15
CA PRO A 268 23.96 31.49 7.34
C PRO A 268 23.03 32.70 7.60
N VAL A 269 22.58 32.84 8.83
CA VAL A 269 21.61 33.91 9.22
C VAL A 269 22.07 35.30 8.77
N LYS A 270 23.38 35.59 8.87
CA LYS A 270 23.98 36.87 8.41
C LYS A 270 23.81 37.14 6.92
N LYS A 271 23.67 36.08 6.08
CA LYS A 271 23.50 36.22 4.62
C LYS A 271 22.05 36.29 4.23
N ILE A 272 21.11 35.81 5.05
CA ILE A 272 19.67 35.79 4.75
C ILE A 272 19.13 37.21 4.52
N PHE A 273 19.64 38.20 5.22
CA PHE A 273 19.22 39.60 5.10
C PHE A 273 19.96 40.38 3.99
N THR A 274 20.79 39.73 3.20
CA THR A 274 21.42 40.40 2.04
C THR A 274 20.41 40.54 0.90
N LYS A 275 20.54 41.60 0.11
CA LYS A 275 19.65 41.89 -1.04
C LYS A 275 19.53 40.69 -2.00
N GLU A 276 20.61 39.95 -2.22
CA GLU A 276 20.63 38.76 -3.10
C GLU A 276 19.73 37.64 -2.58
N TYR A 277 19.80 37.37 -1.27
CA TYR A 277 18.98 36.35 -0.64
C TYR A 277 17.52 36.75 -0.51
N LEU A 278 17.23 38.00 -0.17
CA LEU A 278 15.85 38.51 -0.12
C LEU A 278 15.19 38.47 -1.52
N THR A 279 15.96 38.79 -2.56
CA THR A 279 15.48 38.69 -3.96
C THR A 279 15.23 37.23 -4.33
N ALA A 280 16.11 36.30 -3.92
CA ALA A 280 15.90 34.86 -4.14
C ALA A 280 14.69 34.34 -3.39
N LEU A 281 14.51 34.75 -2.14
CA LEU A 281 13.35 34.39 -1.32
C LEU A 281 12.03 34.92 -1.94
N GLY A 282 12.03 36.16 -2.42
CA GLY A 282 10.88 36.73 -3.16
C GLY A 282 10.54 35.92 -4.41
N LYS A 283 11.54 35.53 -5.22
CA LYS A 283 11.34 34.66 -6.39
C LYS A 283 10.79 33.29 -6.00
N VAL A 284 11.29 32.70 -4.91
CA VAL A 284 10.79 31.42 -4.37
C VAL A 284 9.33 31.55 -3.96
N ALA A 285 8.99 32.61 -3.21
CA ALA A 285 7.62 32.85 -2.77
C ALA A 285 6.66 33.02 -3.95
N ILE A 286 7.05 33.79 -4.97
CA ILE A 286 6.27 33.96 -6.21
C ILE A 286 6.12 32.62 -6.95
N SER A 287 7.20 31.82 -7.03
CA SER A 287 7.14 30.50 -7.70
C SER A 287 6.22 29.53 -6.97
N ILE A 288 6.22 29.53 -5.63
CA ILE A 288 5.31 28.71 -4.82
C ILE A 288 3.88 29.18 -4.98
N ALA A 289 3.62 30.50 -4.94
CA ALA A 289 2.29 31.06 -5.13
C ALA A 289 1.73 30.73 -6.53
N ALA A 290 2.54 30.90 -7.57
CA ALA A 290 2.16 30.58 -8.95
C ALA A 290 1.86 29.07 -9.11
N LEU A 291 2.67 28.21 -8.52
CA LEU A 291 2.45 26.77 -8.50
C LEU A 291 1.15 26.43 -7.76
N TRP A 292 0.92 27.06 -6.63
CA TRP A 292 -0.29 26.86 -5.83
C TRP A 292 -1.56 27.22 -6.62
N VAL A 293 -1.59 28.42 -7.20
CA VAL A 293 -2.71 28.87 -8.03
C VAL A 293 -2.88 27.96 -9.25
N GLY A 294 -1.80 27.65 -9.96
CA GLY A 294 -1.85 26.80 -11.15
C GLY A 294 -2.35 25.39 -10.85
N VAL A 295 -1.84 24.74 -9.79
CA VAL A 295 -2.26 23.40 -9.39
C VAL A 295 -3.73 23.38 -8.96
N ILE A 296 -4.17 24.35 -8.14
CA ILE A 296 -5.57 24.45 -7.71
C ILE A 296 -6.49 24.67 -8.91
N THR A 297 -6.13 25.57 -9.82
CA THR A 297 -6.94 25.86 -11.01
C THR A 297 -7.10 24.61 -11.88
N VAL A 298 -6.00 23.94 -12.22
CA VAL A 298 -6.04 22.72 -13.05
C VAL A 298 -6.84 21.62 -12.36
N HIS A 299 -6.62 21.41 -11.06
CA HIS A 299 -7.37 20.42 -10.33
C HIS A 299 -8.86 20.72 -10.27
N SER A 300 -9.25 21.97 -9.99
CA SER A 300 -10.65 22.39 -9.98
C SER A 300 -11.33 22.20 -11.34
N ILE A 301 -10.62 22.46 -12.44
CA ILE A 301 -11.12 22.20 -13.79
C ILE A 301 -11.29 20.69 -14.02
N CYS A 302 -10.29 19.88 -13.65
CA CYS A 302 -10.33 18.43 -13.88
C CYS A 302 -11.37 17.70 -13.03
N THR A 303 -11.67 18.19 -11.83
CA THR A 303 -12.61 17.55 -10.90
C THR A 303 -14.01 18.14 -10.93
N PHE A 304 -14.24 19.20 -11.71
CA PHE A 304 -15.49 20.00 -11.73
C PHE A 304 -15.92 20.47 -10.32
N ASN A 305 -15.02 20.38 -9.36
CA ASN A 305 -15.25 20.75 -7.98
C ASN A 305 -14.61 22.11 -7.71
N LEU A 306 -15.32 23.19 -8.03
CA LEU A 306 -14.93 24.56 -7.66
C LEU A 306 -15.06 24.79 -6.15
N GLY A 307 -15.22 23.71 -5.38
CA GLY A 307 -15.52 23.72 -3.96
C GLY A 307 -14.34 24.15 -3.09
N THR A 308 -14.67 24.93 -2.14
CA THR A 308 -13.97 25.56 -1.04
C THR A 308 -13.03 24.70 -0.19
N SER A 309 -12.95 23.38 -0.43
CA SER A 309 -12.18 22.42 0.38
C SER A 309 -10.66 22.56 0.26
N PHE A 310 -10.17 23.17 -0.81
CA PHE A 310 -8.74 23.25 -1.12
C PHE A 310 -7.97 24.33 -0.34
N ILE A 311 -8.68 25.30 0.19
CA ILE A 311 -8.05 26.45 0.88
C ILE A 311 -7.76 26.11 2.33
N MET A 312 -8.46 25.11 2.92
CA MET A 312 -8.31 24.74 4.33
C MET A 312 -7.58 23.42 4.51
N PRO A 313 -6.29 23.42 4.92
CA PRO A 313 -5.51 22.20 5.12
C PRO A 313 -6.15 21.24 6.13
N ASN A 314 -6.84 21.77 7.14
CA ASN A 314 -7.51 20.97 8.15
C ASN A 314 -8.68 20.13 7.60
N LYS A 315 -9.42 20.64 6.61
CA LYS A 315 -10.51 19.89 5.97
C LYS A 315 -9.97 18.82 5.02
N ALA A 316 -8.92 19.12 4.26
CA ALA A 316 -8.27 18.15 3.39
C ALA A 316 -7.59 17.02 4.18
N PHE A 317 -7.01 17.34 5.33
CA PHE A 317 -6.49 16.33 6.26
C PHE A 317 -7.60 15.56 6.97
N ALA A 318 -8.67 16.21 7.36
CA ALA A 318 -9.84 15.57 7.93
C ALA A 318 -10.48 14.59 6.93
N SER A 319 -10.55 14.93 5.64
CA SER A 319 -11.12 14.06 4.61
C SER A 319 -10.34 12.75 4.42
N LEU A 320 -9.03 12.71 4.70
CA LEU A 320 -8.28 11.45 4.76
C LEU A 320 -8.77 10.53 5.88
N VAL A 321 -9.38 11.08 6.91
CA VAL A 321 -9.63 10.40 8.17
C VAL A 321 -11.09 10.13 8.42
N THR A 322 -11.97 11.03 7.96
CA THR A 322 -13.35 11.11 8.44
C THR A 322 -14.40 10.61 7.46
N ASN A 323 -14.07 10.31 6.23
CA ASN A 323 -15.07 10.25 5.17
C ASN A 323 -15.32 8.87 4.56
N ILE A 324 -14.95 7.80 5.25
CA ILE A 324 -15.50 6.48 4.95
C ILE A 324 -16.36 6.09 6.14
N PRO A 325 -17.69 6.08 6.00
CA PRO A 325 -18.54 5.53 7.03
C PRO A 325 -18.24 4.04 7.12
N PHE A 326 -17.52 3.66 8.14
CA PHE A 326 -17.24 2.28 8.46
C PHE A 326 -18.03 1.95 9.71
N ASP A 327 -19.09 1.19 9.55
CA ASP A 327 -19.98 0.77 10.64
C ASP A 327 -19.47 -0.47 11.38
N GLN A 328 -18.32 -1.03 10.98
CA GLN A 328 -17.88 -2.30 11.54
C GLN A 328 -17.02 -2.10 12.78
N ASN A 329 -17.38 -2.84 13.81
CA ASN A 329 -16.55 -2.98 15.00
C ASN A 329 -15.29 -3.80 14.71
N GLN A 330 -14.17 -3.44 15.34
CA GLN A 330 -12.91 -4.18 15.19
C GLN A 330 -12.40 -4.75 16.49
N ILE A 331 -11.72 -5.89 16.38
CA ILE A 331 -11.07 -6.53 17.51
C ILE A 331 -9.70 -5.87 17.72
N PHE A 332 -9.52 -5.26 18.89
CA PHE A 332 -8.24 -4.69 19.32
C PHE A 332 -7.94 -5.03 20.78
N GLU A 333 -6.79 -5.64 21.02
CA GLU A 333 -6.35 -6.14 22.34
C GLU A 333 -7.40 -7.04 23.03
N GLY A 334 -8.17 -7.80 22.24
CA GLY A 334 -9.17 -8.73 22.72
C GLY A 334 -10.51 -8.09 23.10
N HIS A 335 -10.73 -6.85 22.72
CA HIS A 335 -11.99 -6.14 22.89
C HIS A 335 -12.55 -5.71 21.53
N LEU A 336 -13.87 -5.75 21.40
CA LEU A 336 -14.55 -5.20 20.26
C LEU A 336 -14.65 -3.69 20.42
N ILE A 337 -14.05 -2.94 19.50
CA ILE A 337 -13.98 -1.47 19.55
C ILE A 337 -14.75 -0.91 18.36
N GLY A 338 -15.68 -0.01 18.65
CA GLY A 338 -16.42 0.73 17.63
C GLY A 338 -15.57 1.85 17.02
N PRO A 339 -16.00 2.37 15.86
CA PRO A 339 -15.24 3.38 15.11
C PRO A 339 -14.91 4.65 15.88
N ASP A 340 -15.75 5.02 16.86
CA ASP A 340 -15.58 6.25 17.66
C ASP A 340 -14.65 6.07 18.87
N ASN A 341 -14.26 4.84 19.22
CA ASN A 341 -13.56 4.52 20.45
C ASN A 341 -12.13 4.00 20.26
N PHE A 342 -11.49 4.28 19.12
CA PHE A 342 -10.12 3.82 18.89
C PHE A 342 -9.13 4.50 19.85
N PRO A 343 -8.31 3.69 20.57
CA PRO A 343 -7.31 4.24 21.47
C PRO A 343 -6.19 4.92 20.68
N THR A 344 -5.63 6.01 21.22
CA THR A 344 -4.54 6.78 20.60
C THR A 344 -3.30 5.94 20.27
N ARG A 345 -3.09 4.84 21.04
CA ARG A 345 -1.99 3.87 20.82
C ARG A 345 -2.24 2.87 19.69
N TYR A 346 -3.44 2.85 19.11
CA TYR A 346 -3.83 1.86 18.09
C TYR A 346 -2.80 1.78 16.96
N LEU A 347 -2.48 2.92 16.36
CA LEU A 347 -1.52 3.03 15.27
C LEU A 347 -0.11 2.54 15.63
N SER A 348 0.44 3.09 16.72
CA SER A 348 1.80 2.75 17.15
C SER A 348 1.91 1.28 17.53
N LYS A 349 0.85 0.72 18.12
CA LYS A 349 0.78 -0.71 18.44
C LYS A 349 0.78 -1.57 17.19
N TYR A 350 -0.09 -1.25 16.20
CA TYR A 350 -0.12 -2.00 14.94
C TYR A 350 1.20 -1.91 14.17
N LEU A 351 1.81 -0.73 14.06
CA LEU A 351 3.14 -0.61 13.45
C LEU A 351 4.17 -1.49 14.15
N TYR A 352 4.16 -1.49 15.49
CA TYR A 352 5.09 -2.29 16.28
C TYR A 352 4.90 -3.81 16.06
N ILE A 353 3.66 -4.31 16.11
CA ILE A 353 3.38 -5.76 16.04
C ILE A 353 3.38 -6.33 14.62
N THR A 354 3.31 -5.48 13.59
CA THR A 354 3.22 -5.91 12.18
C THR A 354 4.45 -5.59 11.34
N THR A 355 5.40 -4.81 11.88
CA THR A 355 6.67 -4.57 11.20
C THR A 355 7.66 -5.71 11.52
N PRO A 356 8.37 -6.27 10.53
CA PRO A 356 9.38 -7.30 10.77
C PRO A 356 10.41 -6.89 11.83
N THR A 357 10.76 -7.82 12.71
CA THR A 357 11.69 -7.59 13.82
C THR A 357 13.03 -7.01 13.36
N VAL A 358 13.55 -7.51 12.24
CA VAL A 358 14.79 -7.01 11.63
C VAL A 358 14.72 -5.52 11.31
N VAL A 359 13.59 -5.06 10.80
CA VAL A 359 13.38 -3.65 10.44
C VAL A 359 13.28 -2.78 11.69
N LEU A 360 12.60 -3.25 12.74
CA LEU A 360 12.53 -2.53 14.02
C LEU A 360 13.91 -2.37 14.65
N ILE A 361 14.73 -3.41 14.62
CA ILE A 361 16.11 -3.34 15.11
C ILE A 361 16.92 -2.32 14.30
N CYS A 362 16.85 -2.38 12.96
CA CYS A 362 17.56 -1.45 12.10
C CYS A 362 17.08 0.01 12.27
N PHE A 363 15.79 0.20 12.53
CA PHE A 363 15.24 1.51 12.88
C PHE A 363 15.83 2.07 14.19
N LEU A 364 15.95 1.22 15.22
CA LEU A 364 16.60 1.62 16.48
C LEU A 364 18.08 1.93 16.30
N LEU A 365 18.80 1.17 15.47
CA LEU A 365 20.19 1.44 15.14
C LEU A 365 20.39 2.85 14.54
N PHE A 366 19.43 3.36 13.78
CA PHE A 366 19.47 4.72 13.27
C PHE A 366 19.59 5.75 14.40
N PHE A 367 18.85 5.61 15.48
CA PHE A 367 18.91 6.54 16.61
C PHE A 367 20.18 6.38 17.43
N ILE A 368 20.70 5.16 17.58
CA ILE A 368 21.98 4.91 18.26
C ILE A 368 23.13 5.62 17.53
N PHE A 369 23.16 5.52 16.21
CA PHE A 369 24.20 6.13 15.37
C PHE A 369 23.79 7.48 14.77
N PHE A 370 22.74 8.10 15.30
CA PHE A 370 22.12 9.32 14.80
C PHE A 370 23.09 10.46 14.50
N ARG A 371 24.09 10.68 15.37
CA ARG A 371 25.11 11.73 15.15
C ARG A 371 25.89 11.57 13.84
N ASN A 372 26.16 10.33 13.45
CA ASN A 372 26.90 10.03 12.23
C ASN A 372 25.99 9.95 11.00
N ALA A 373 24.79 9.43 11.19
CA ALA A 373 23.74 9.44 10.18
C ALA A 373 23.37 10.87 9.79
N ILE A 374 23.24 11.77 10.74
CA ILE A 374 22.93 13.18 10.49
C ILE A 374 24.02 13.89 9.70
N LYS A 375 25.31 13.59 9.90
CA LYS A 375 26.37 14.26 9.13
C LYS A 375 26.24 14.00 7.63
N SER A 376 25.87 12.78 7.24
CA SER A 376 25.66 12.40 5.84
C SER A 376 24.25 12.65 5.31
N LEU A 377 23.24 12.56 6.20
CA LEU A 377 21.81 12.67 5.85
C LEU A 377 21.13 13.90 6.44
N LYS A 378 21.87 14.79 7.06
CA LYS A 378 21.38 15.88 7.92
C LYS A 378 20.09 16.56 7.42
N PRO A 379 20.02 16.95 6.15
CA PRO A 379 18.82 17.60 5.63
C PRO A 379 17.65 16.63 5.39
N PHE A 380 17.97 15.45 4.88
CA PHE A 380 17.00 14.43 4.53
C PHE A 380 16.37 13.79 5.77
N SER A 381 17.21 13.48 6.78
CA SER A 381 16.73 12.90 8.04
C SER A 381 15.84 13.85 8.81
N ILE A 382 16.20 15.13 8.88
CA ILE A 382 15.38 16.17 9.53
C ILE A 382 14.05 16.29 8.80
N PHE A 383 14.07 16.28 7.49
CA PHE A 383 12.89 16.36 6.66
C PHE A 383 11.93 15.16 6.91
N ILE A 384 12.45 13.93 6.84
CA ILE A 384 11.67 12.72 7.09
C ILE A 384 11.14 12.71 8.53
N PHE A 385 12.00 13.05 9.49
CA PHE A 385 11.63 13.06 10.90
C PHE A 385 10.51 14.06 11.18
N ILE A 386 10.62 15.30 10.69
CA ILE A 386 9.59 16.33 10.89
C ILE A 386 8.28 15.91 10.21
N TYR A 387 8.37 15.38 8.99
CA TYR A 387 7.20 14.90 8.28
C TYR A 387 6.49 13.77 9.03
N THR A 388 7.25 12.74 9.43
CA THR A 388 6.70 11.60 10.19
C THR A 388 6.13 12.06 11.52
N PHE A 389 6.83 12.97 12.21
CA PHE A 389 6.40 13.50 13.50
C PHE A 389 5.14 14.38 13.39
N MET A 390 5.08 15.29 12.42
CA MET A 390 3.87 16.11 12.20
C MET A 390 2.66 15.25 11.85
N PHE A 391 2.87 14.22 11.08
CA PHE A 391 1.82 13.29 10.76
C PHE A 391 1.35 12.49 11.97
N CYS A 392 2.25 11.98 12.79
CA CYS A 392 1.90 11.27 14.02
C CYS A 392 1.16 12.17 15.02
N ILE A 393 1.60 13.43 15.18
CA ILE A 393 0.92 14.40 16.09
C ILE A 393 -0.49 14.72 15.59
N ASN A 394 -0.68 14.92 14.31
CA ASN A 394 -2.01 15.21 13.79
C ASN A 394 -2.98 14.04 14.02
N ARG A 395 -2.46 12.83 14.06
CA ARG A 395 -3.22 11.61 14.33
C ARG A 395 -3.65 11.46 15.79
N VAL A 396 -2.81 11.85 16.72
CA VAL A 396 -3.16 11.83 18.16
C VAL A 396 -4.35 12.74 18.47
N LYS A 397 -4.59 13.78 17.68
CA LYS A 397 -5.70 14.71 17.86
C LYS A 397 -7.01 14.30 17.20
N THR A 398 -6.98 13.39 16.25
CA THR A 398 -8.18 12.94 15.54
C THR A 398 -8.65 11.61 16.09
N HIS A 399 -9.70 11.66 16.93
CA HIS A 399 -10.29 10.47 17.55
C HIS A 399 -11.01 9.52 16.57
N TYR A 400 -11.17 9.93 15.34
CA TYR A 400 -11.86 9.15 14.30
C TYR A 400 -10.85 8.43 13.41
N MET A 401 -10.66 7.14 13.63
CA MET A 401 -9.80 6.30 12.79
C MET A 401 -10.56 5.07 12.33
N ASN A 402 -10.87 5.02 11.06
CA ASN A 402 -11.25 3.78 10.42
C ASN A 402 -9.98 2.90 10.24
N PRO A 403 -10.00 1.63 10.64
CA PRO A 403 -8.88 0.70 10.48
C PRO A 403 -8.41 0.53 9.04
N ASP A 404 -9.32 0.55 8.09
CA ASP A 404 -8.98 0.42 6.67
C ASP A 404 -8.30 1.69 6.14
N THR A 405 -8.69 2.88 6.65
CA THR A 405 -7.97 4.13 6.35
C THR A 405 -6.62 4.20 7.06
N LEU A 406 -6.42 3.40 8.10
CA LEU A 406 -5.14 3.34 8.80
C LEU A 406 -4.00 3.03 7.85
N TRP A 407 -4.15 1.99 7.00
CA TRP A 407 -3.12 1.61 6.05
C TRP A 407 -3.02 2.58 4.88
N ALA A 408 -4.13 3.14 4.41
CA ALA A 408 -4.13 4.18 3.39
C ALA A 408 -3.15 5.30 3.73
N ILE A 409 -3.24 5.76 4.96
CA ILE A 409 -2.41 6.85 5.45
C ILE A 409 -1.01 6.37 5.80
N HIS A 410 -0.89 5.18 6.41
CA HIS A 410 0.40 4.60 6.78
C HIS A 410 1.18 4.15 5.57
N TYR A 411 0.51 3.84 4.48
CA TYR A 411 1.17 3.51 3.25
C TYR A 411 2.07 4.62 2.72
N CYS A 412 1.78 5.88 3.06
CA CYS A 412 2.67 7.01 2.77
C CYS A 412 3.87 7.09 3.72
N ILE A 413 3.71 6.64 4.97
CA ILE A 413 4.74 6.79 6.02
C ILE A 413 5.59 5.54 6.14
N TYR A 414 4.99 4.39 6.03
CA TYR A 414 5.67 3.11 6.20
C TYR A 414 6.93 2.97 5.32
N PRO A 415 6.91 3.36 4.03
CA PRO A 415 8.12 3.37 3.21
C PRO A 415 9.22 4.30 3.72
N LEU A 416 8.85 5.44 4.31
CA LEU A 416 9.83 6.36 4.90
C LEU A 416 10.46 5.78 6.17
N PHE A 417 9.68 5.03 6.95
CA PHE A 417 10.17 4.26 8.08
C PHE A 417 11.24 3.25 7.64
N MET A 418 11.03 2.56 6.51
CA MET A 418 11.99 1.63 5.93
C MET A 418 13.27 2.33 5.45
N LEU A 419 13.18 3.54 4.90
CA LEU A 419 14.35 4.35 4.56
C LEU A 419 15.20 4.65 5.78
N ILE A 420 14.57 5.00 6.90
CA ILE A 420 15.28 5.26 8.17
C ILE A 420 15.96 3.98 8.65
N ALA A 421 15.28 2.84 8.62
CA ALA A 421 15.84 1.56 9.03
C ALA A 421 17.05 1.15 8.15
N ALA A 422 16.93 1.25 6.84
CA ALA A 422 18.03 0.95 5.92
C ALA A 422 19.22 1.91 6.10
N SER A 423 18.94 3.18 6.36
CA SER A 423 19.97 4.17 6.70
C SER A 423 20.68 3.84 8.00
N GLY A 424 19.93 3.38 9.01
CA GLY A 424 20.47 2.93 10.31
C GLY A 424 21.45 1.77 10.15
N LEU A 425 21.06 0.76 9.39
CA LEU A 425 21.94 -0.38 9.09
C LEU A 425 23.20 0.07 8.33
N GLU A 426 23.05 0.89 7.29
CA GLU A 426 24.20 1.38 6.50
C GLU A 426 25.17 2.20 7.36
N CYS A 427 24.66 3.08 8.22
CA CYS A 427 25.48 3.86 9.13
C CYS A 427 26.23 2.98 10.13
N THR A 428 25.57 1.94 10.65
CA THR A 428 26.19 0.95 11.55
C THR A 428 27.33 0.23 10.85
N LEU A 429 27.10 -0.30 9.65
CA LEU A 429 28.10 -1.03 8.88
C LEU A 429 29.30 -0.16 8.46
N ARG A 430 29.10 1.15 8.26
CA ARG A 430 30.20 2.09 7.99
C ARG A 430 31.02 2.42 9.22
N GLN A 431 30.37 2.48 10.38
CA GLN A 431 31.05 2.82 11.61
C GLN A 431 31.90 1.66 12.16
N ILE A 432 31.38 0.45 12.00
CA ILE A 432 32.09 -0.78 12.33
C ILE A 432 33.02 -1.08 11.14
N ASN A 433 34.25 -0.54 11.17
CA ASN A 433 35.21 -0.69 10.05
C ASN A 433 35.89 -2.07 10.03
N ASP A 434 35.27 -3.09 10.62
CA ASP A 434 35.74 -4.47 10.61
C ASP A 434 34.90 -5.33 9.65
N ARG A 435 35.57 -5.99 8.69
CA ARG A 435 34.94 -6.80 7.66
C ARG A 435 34.22 -8.00 8.24
N TYR A 436 34.78 -8.65 9.24
CA TYR A 436 34.20 -9.86 9.83
C TYR A 436 32.95 -9.51 10.63
N THR A 437 33.00 -8.47 11.45
CA THR A 437 31.85 -7.98 12.20
C THR A 437 30.71 -7.55 11.28
N ASN A 438 31.02 -6.85 10.19
CA ASN A 438 30.01 -6.48 9.19
C ASN A 438 29.37 -7.71 8.54
N PHE A 439 30.15 -8.76 8.25
CA PHE A 439 29.61 -10.00 7.71
C PHE A 439 28.68 -10.71 8.70
N VAL A 440 29.05 -10.75 9.97
CA VAL A 440 28.21 -11.31 11.04
C VAL A 440 26.90 -10.53 11.19
N ILE A 441 26.96 -9.17 11.15
CA ILE A 441 25.75 -8.34 11.23
C ILE A 441 24.82 -8.62 10.05
N VAL A 442 25.33 -8.66 8.83
CA VAL A 442 24.50 -8.96 7.63
C VAL A 442 23.94 -10.37 7.70
N GLY A 443 24.71 -11.35 8.17
CA GLY A 443 24.25 -12.72 8.40
C GLY A 443 23.11 -12.79 9.43
N LEU A 444 23.27 -12.07 10.55
CA LEU A 444 22.23 -11.97 11.58
C LEU A 444 20.95 -11.31 11.04
N MET A 445 21.09 -10.24 10.24
CA MET A 445 19.95 -9.60 9.59
C MET A 445 19.25 -10.57 8.62
N GLY A 446 20.02 -11.39 7.89
CA GLY A 446 19.47 -12.45 7.04
C GLY A 446 18.67 -13.48 7.85
N LEU A 447 19.21 -13.94 8.98
CA LEU A 447 18.53 -14.87 9.86
C LEU A 447 17.22 -14.29 10.42
N LEU A 448 17.25 -13.05 10.91
CA LEU A 448 16.05 -12.36 11.42
C LEU A 448 15.00 -12.07 10.33
N SER A 449 15.42 -12.10 9.06
CA SER A 449 14.51 -11.93 7.92
C SER A 449 13.83 -13.24 7.50
N PHE A 450 14.22 -14.38 8.07
CA PHE A 450 13.70 -15.69 7.67
C PHE A 450 12.18 -15.81 7.84
N MET A 451 11.63 -15.39 8.98
CA MET A 451 10.20 -15.50 9.26
C MET A 451 9.33 -14.65 8.33
N PRO A 452 9.58 -13.33 8.11
CA PRO A 452 8.80 -12.57 7.16
C PRO A 452 8.94 -13.07 5.72
N ILE A 453 10.12 -13.54 5.31
CA ILE A 453 10.31 -14.14 3.97
C ILE A 453 9.49 -15.43 3.85
N ARG A 454 9.59 -16.32 4.84
CA ARG A 454 8.78 -17.54 4.90
C ARG A 454 7.30 -17.21 4.79
N HIS A 455 6.82 -16.21 5.54
CA HIS A 455 5.43 -15.79 5.52
C HIS A 455 4.99 -15.36 4.10
N ILE A 456 5.77 -14.52 3.40
CA ILE A 456 5.43 -14.08 2.04
C ILE A 456 5.41 -15.27 1.06
N LEU A 457 6.37 -16.18 1.16
CA LEU A 457 6.52 -17.27 0.19
C LEU A 457 5.47 -18.37 0.38
N PHE A 458 5.11 -18.70 1.62
CA PHE A 458 4.25 -19.85 1.92
C PHE A 458 2.81 -19.46 2.30
N ASN A 459 2.59 -18.24 2.74
CA ASN A 459 1.28 -17.78 3.18
C ASN A 459 0.59 -16.83 2.19
N SER A 460 1.17 -16.61 0.99
CA SER A 460 0.46 -15.86 -0.05
C SER A 460 -0.79 -16.65 -0.54
N PRO A 461 -1.91 -15.94 -0.74
CA PRO A 461 -2.09 -14.50 -0.87
C PRO A 461 -2.25 -13.72 0.46
N TYR A 462 -2.39 -14.39 1.60
CA TYR A 462 -2.72 -13.80 2.91
C TYR A 462 -1.55 -13.08 3.59
N THR A 463 -0.79 -12.31 2.83
CA THR A 463 0.45 -11.69 3.32
C THR A 463 0.19 -10.60 4.36
N THR A 464 -0.99 -9.99 4.37
CA THR A 464 -1.35 -8.94 5.36
C THR A 464 -1.62 -9.51 6.76
N LEU A 465 -1.82 -10.83 6.90
CA LEU A 465 -2.04 -11.50 8.19
C LEU A 465 -0.76 -11.67 9.02
N TYR A 466 0.30 -10.97 8.70
CA TYR A 466 1.57 -11.06 9.40
C TYR A 466 1.57 -10.30 10.73
N PHE A 467 2.03 -10.99 11.77
CA PHE A 467 2.43 -10.43 13.06
C PHE A 467 3.84 -10.88 13.38
N ASN A 468 4.67 -9.97 13.88
CA ASN A 468 6.08 -10.26 14.10
C ASN A 468 6.34 -11.20 15.28
N GLU A 469 7.56 -11.73 15.34
CA GLU A 469 7.98 -12.72 16.33
C GLU A 469 7.96 -12.14 17.75
N ILE A 470 8.27 -10.85 17.92
CA ILE A 470 8.25 -10.16 19.23
C ILE A 470 6.84 -10.12 19.80
N SER A 471 5.83 -10.01 18.94
CA SER A 471 4.42 -10.04 19.36
C SER A 471 3.88 -11.46 19.58
N GLY A 472 4.67 -12.51 19.30
CA GLY A 472 4.28 -13.91 19.38
C GLY A 472 3.55 -14.43 18.14
N GLY A 473 3.66 -13.73 16.99
CA GLY A 473 3.07 -14.15 15.73
C GLY A 473 1.54 -14.20 15.75
N ILE A 474 0.98 -14.91 14.79
CA ILE A 474 -0.48 -15.03 14.64
C ILE A 474 -1.14 -15.78 15.79
N HIS A 475 -0.45 -16.74 16.40
CA HIS A 475 -0.99 -17.50 17.52
C HIS A 475 -1.36 -16.60 18.70
N ASN A 476 -0.55 -15.59 18.99
CA ASN A 476 -0.83 -14.62 20.04
C ASN A 476 -1.75 -13.49 19.59
N ALA A 477 -1.81 -13.22 18.28
CA ALA A 477 -2.66 -12.19 17.69
C ALA A 477 -4.12 -12.63 17.54
N TYR A 478 -4.37 -13.95 17.37
CA TYR A 478 -5.70 -14.50 17.23
C TYR A 478 -6.61 -14.13 18.42
N ALA A 479 -7.85 -13.77 18.15
CA ALA A 479 -8.82 -13.28 19.13
C ALA A 479 -8.41 -12.01 19.90
N LYS A 480 -7.22 -11.42 19.62
CA LYS A 480 -6.79 -10.14 20.19
C LYS A 480 -6.80 -9.01 19.19
N TYR A 481 -6.54 -9.32 17.92
CA TYR A 481 -6.51 -8.34 16.83
C TYR A 481 -7.34 -8.87 15.65
N ALA A 482 -7.91 -7.96 14.88
CA ALA A 482 -8.56 -8.33 13.62
C ALA A 482 -7.52 -8.97 12.68
N LEU A 483 -7.83 -10.15 12.14
CA LEU A 483 -6.91 -10.88 11.28
C LEU A 483 -7.06 -10.43 9.83
N ASP A 484 -8.08 -10.88 9.15
CA ASP A 484 -8.35 -10.61 7.74
C ASP A 484 -9.33 -9.43 7.58
N SER A 485 -8.90 -8.24 7.99
CA SER A 485 -9.74 -7.03 7.92
C SER A 485 -10.09 -6.61 6.48
N ASN A 486 -9.32 -7.04 5.49
CA ASN A 486 -9.57 -6.76 4.08
C ASN A 486 -10.32 -7.88 3.36
N PHE A 487 -10.68 -8.96 4.05
CA PHE A 487 -11.34 -10.12 3.45
C PHE A 487 -10.54 -10.72 2.26
N GLU A 488 -9.22 -10.83 2.40
CA GLU A 488 -8.36 -11.43 1.37
C GLU A 488 -8.74 -12.88 1.07
N ALA A 489 -9.37 -13.56 2.04
CA ALA A 489 -9.88 -14.91 1.91
C ALA A 489 -11.16 -15.03 1.10
N ASN A 490 -11.84 -13.93 0.74
CA ASN A 490 -13.15 -13.99 0.12
C ASN A 490 -13.14 -14.65 -1.27
N LYS A 491 -12.07 -14.47 -2.04
CA LYS A 491 -11.95 -15.10 -3.37
C LYS A 491 -11.89 -16.62 -3.24
N GLU A 492 -10.90 -17.12 -2.52
CA GLU A 492 -10.67 -18.57 -2.37
C GLU A 492 -11.86 -19.27 -1.70
N SER A 493 -12.44 -18.64 -0.66
CA SER A 493 -13.57 -19.23 0.07
C SER A 493 -14.86 -19.31 -0.77
N ASN A 494 -15.20 -18.26 -1.53
CA ASN A 494 -16.41 -18.26 -2.35
C ASN A 494 -16.24 -19.10 -3.62
N GLU A 495 -15.05 -19.11 -4.24
CA GLU A 495 -14.76 -20.05 -5.33
C GLU A 495 -14.88 -21.50 -4.87
N TRP A 496 -14.30 -21.84 -3.71
CA TRP A 496 -14.42 -23.18 -3.13
C TRP A 496 -15.89 -23.55 -2.85
N MET A 497 -16.66 -22.65 -2.24
CA MET A 497 -18.07 -22.90 -1.93
C MET A 497 -18.91 -23.10 -3.19
N ARG A 498 -18.72 -22.27 -4.21
CA ARG A 498 -19.39 -22.41 -5.51
C ARG A 498 -19.06 -23.76 -6.14
N ASP A 499 -17.77 -24.10 -6.23
CA ASP A 499 -17.33 -25.35 -6.84
C ASP A 499 -17.87 -26.58 -6.09
N TYR A 500 -17.94 -26.50 -4.76
CA TYR A 500 -18.55 -27.54 -3.93
C TYR A 500 -20.05 -27.73 -4.24
N ILE A 501 -20.81 -26.63 -4.31
CA ILE A 501 -22.26 -26.66 -4.62
C ILE A 501 -22.50 -27.27 -6.01
N TYR A 502 -21.71 -26.87 -7.00
CA TYR A 502 -21.82 -27.43 -8.35
C TYR A 502 -21.47 -28.93 -8.41
N ALA A 503 -20.47 -29.35 -7.67
CA ALA A 503 -20.08 -30.76 -7.65
C ALA A 503 -21.11 -31.68 -6.96
N HIS A 504 -21.79 -31.17 -5.91
CA HIS A 504 -22.59 -32.01 -5.02
C HIS A 504 -24.09 -31.80 -5.10
N ASP A 505 -24.59 -30.60 -5.38
CA ASP A 505 -26.00 -30.26 -5.25
C ASP A 505 -26.68 -29.90 -6.58
N ILE A 506 -26.09 -29.04 -7.41
CA ILE A 506 -26.71 -28.57 -8.63
C ILE A 506 -26.90 -29.73 -9.63
N GLY A 507 -28.10 -29.84 -10.15
CA GLY A 507 -28.51 -30.95 -11.05
C GLY A 507 -28.75 -32.27 -10.36
N LYS A 508 -28.54 -32.39 -9.05
CA LYS A 508 -28.82 -33.58 -8.26
C LYS A 508 -29.99 -33.39 -7.29
N HIS A 509 -29.98 -32.26 -6.57
CA HIS A 509 -30.90 -32.01 -5.48
C HIS A 509 -31.68 -30.70 -5.58
N TYR A 510 -31.16 -29.69 -6.31
CA TYR A 510 -31.78 -28.37 -6.43
C TYR A 510 -32.14 -28.08 -7.87
N THR A 511 -33.40 -28.41 -8.23
CA THR A 511 -33.94 -28.18 -9.57
C THR A 511 -35.00 -27.07 -9.59
N GLU A 512 -35.63 -26.78 -8.45
CA GLU A 512 -36.79 -25.89 -8.38
C GLU A 512 -36.50 -24.49 -7.83
N ARG A 513 -35.41 -24.31 -7.10
CA ARG A 513 -35.00 -23.04 -6.54
C ARG A 513 -33.46 -22.90 -6.47
N PRO A 514 -32.92 -21.66 -6.45
CA PRO A 514 -31.53 -21.46 -6.22
C PRO A 514 -31.08 -21.94 -4.83
N VAL A 515 -29.83 -22.44 -4.75
CA VAL A 515 -29.18 -22.74 -3.48
C VAL A 515 -28.88 -21.43 -2.75
N THR A 516 -29.33 -21.32 -1.51
CA THR A 516 -29.13 -20.09 -0.72
C THR A 516 -27.83 -20.19 0.09
N VAL A 517 -26.86 -19.36 -0.26
CA VAL A 517 -25.61 -19.20 0.50
C VAL A 517 -25.72 -17.96 1.38
N ALA A 518 -25.54 -18.11 2.68
CA ALA A 518 -25.45 -16.99 3.62
C ALA A 518 -24.00 -16.70 3.96
N THR A 519 -23.69 -15.45 4.27
CA THR A 519 -22.34 -15.05 4.69
C THR A 519 -22.37 -13.83 5.60
N ASN A 520 -21.43 -13.77 6.54
CA ASN A 520 -21.05 -12.56 7.28
C ASN A 520 -19.84 -11.86 6.63
N GLY A 521 -19.48 -12.26 5.41
CA GLY A 521 -18.39 -11.65 4.65
C GLY A 521 -18.72 -10.24 4.15
N ASN A 522 -17.80 -9.68 3.40
CA ASN A 522 -17.95 -8.36 2.79
C ASN A 522 -18.79 -8.39 1.50
N ALA A 523 -19.15 -7.18 1.02
CA ALA A 523 -19.95 -7.03 -0.20
C ALA A 523 -19.30 -7.70 -1.44
N ALA A 524 -17.97 -7.84 -1.46
CA ALA A 524 -17.25 -8.50 -2.54
C ALA A 524 -17.61 -9.98 -2.71
N CYS A 525 -18.16 -10.63 -1.69
CA CYS A 525 -18.64 -12.00 -1.83
C CYS A 525 -19.72 -12.12 -2.93
N ALA A 526 -20.50 -11.04 -3.16
CA ALA A 526 -21.51 -11.03 -4.22
C ALA A 526 -20.93 -11.18 -5.64
N LEU A 527 -19.69 -10.75 -5.87
CA LEU A 527 -19.03 -10.84 -7.18
C LEU A 527 -18.89 -12.28 -7.68
N PHE A 528 -18.83 -13.24 -6.76
CA PHE A 528 -18.62 -14.65 -7.09
C PHE A 528 -19.90 -15.39 -7.45
N TYR A 529 -21.07 -14.77 -7.19
CA TYR A 529 -22.40 -15.38 -7.40
C TYR A 529 -23.35 -14.53 -8.26
N HIS A 530 -22.94 -13.31 -8.64
CA HIS A 530 -23.82 -12.31 -9.29
C HIS A 530 -24.52 -12.84 -10.57
N ASP A 531 -23.80 -13.57 -11.40
CA ASP A 531 -24.29 -14.06 -12.69
C ASP A 531 -24.74 -15.53 -12.61
N ASP A 532 -24.85 -16.10 -11.42
CA ASP A 532 -25.20 -17.49 -11.24
C ASP A 532 -26.71 -17.66 -10.93
N PRO A 533 -27.49 -18.17 -11.86
CA PRO A 533 -28.93 -18.35 -11.65
C PRO A 533 -29.24 -19.45 -10.62
N ASN A 534 -28.28 -20.32 -10.31
CA ASN A 534 -28.46 -21.48 -9.44
C ASN A 534 -28.11 -21.19 -7.98
N ILE A 535 -27.43 -20.06 -7.70
CA ILE A 535 -26.99 -19.71 -6.35
C ILE A 535 -27.49 -18.31 -6.00
N SER A 536 -28.10 -18.17 -4.82
CA SER A 536 -28.53 -16.89 -4.26
C SER A 536 -27.72 -16.57 -3.02
N LEU A 537 -27.01 -15.44 -3.02
CA LEU A 537 -26.25 -14.97 -1.86
C LEU A 537 -27.11 -14.06 -0.98
N ILE A 538 -27.04 -14.28 0.34
CA ILE A 538 -27.63 -13.39 1.35
C ILE A 538 -26.59 -13.00 2.38
N PHE A 539 -26.58 -11.72 2.78
CA PHE A 539 -25.72 -11.23 3.85
C PHE A 539 -26.45 -11.30 5.19
N LYS A 540 -25.86 -11.99 6.16
CA LYS A 540 -26.41 -12.17 7.49
C LYS A 540 -25.30 -12.29 8.53
N ASP A 541 -25.58 -11.78 9.73
CA ASP A 541 -24.74 -12.06 10.88
C ASP A 541 -24.76 -13.55 11.22
N TYR A 542 -23.66 -14.05 11.76
CA TYR A 542 -23.54 -15.45 12.13
C TYR A 542 -24.44 -15.78 13.30
N ASP A 543 -25.54 -16.49 13.00
CA ASP A 543 -26.46 -17.06 13.98
C ASP A 543 -26.72 -18.55 13.68
N ARG A 544 -26.41 -19.41 14.64
CA ARG A 544 -26.61 -20.86 14.54
C ARG A 544 -28.08 -21.27 14.52
N LEU A 545 -28.97 -20.43 15.01
CA LEU A 545 -30.41 -20.71 15.07
C LEU A 545 -31.15 -20.32 13.78
N ASP A 546 -30.49 -19.64 12.87
CA ASP A 546 -31.08 -19.27 11.59
C ASP A 546 -31.10 -20.48 10.63
N THR A 547 -32.29 -20.84 10.15
CA THR A 547 -32.51 -21.96 9.24
C THR A 547 -32.87 -21.51 7.83
N THR A 548 -32.68 -20.25 7.50
CA THR A 548 -33.14 -19.69 6.20
C THR A 548 -32.18 -19.92 5.05
N TRP A 549 -31.00 -20.43 5.29
CA TRP A 549 -29.94 -20.68 4.32
C TRP A 549 -29.68 -22.20 4.13
N ASP A 550 -29.09 -22.56 3.00
CA ASP A 550 -28.62 -23.92 2.72
C ASP A 550 -27.16 -24.11 3.10
N TYR A 551 -26.35 -23.11 2.81
CA TYR A 551 -24.93 -23.02 3.18
C TYR A 551 -24.61 -21.70 3.87
N TYR A 552 -23.63 -21.72 4.74
CA TYR A 552 -23.15 -20.52 5.39
C TYR A 552 -21.62 -20.45 5.34
N VAL A 553 -21.07 -19.31 4.88
CA VAL A 553 -19.64 -19.02 4.86
C VAL A 553 -19.33 -17.97 5.95
N ALA A 554 -18.70 -18.41 7.03
CA ALA A 554 -18.42 -17.59 8.21
C ALA A 554 -16.96 -17.15 8.28
N TYR A 555 -16.73 -15.85 8.28
CA TYR A 555 -15.40 -15.23 8.43
C TYR A 555 -15.12 -14.89 9.89
N CYS A 556 -13.91 -15.20 10.38
CA CYS A 556 -13.53 -15.08 11.79
C CYS A 556 -13.55 -13.63 12.31
N ASN A 557 -13.30 -12.65 11.46
CA ASN A 557 -13.27 -11.22 11.86
C ASN A 557 -14.65 -10.66 12.22
N GLN A 558 -15.74 -11.34 11.85
CA GLN A 558 -17.12 -11.00 12.20
C GLN A 558 -17.73 -11.95 13.24
N ILE A 559 -16.92 -12.78 13.87
CA ILE A 559 -17.35 -13.68 14.95
C ILE A 559 -17.13 -13.00 16.32
N PRO A 560 -18.07 -13.15 17.27
CA PRO A 560 -17.89 -12.60 18.62
C PRO A 560 -16.57 -13.02 19.25
N VAL A 561 -15.83 -12.06 19.80
CA VAL A 561 -14.50 -12.27 20.40
C VAL A 561 -14.51 -13.34 21.50
N THR A 562 -15.63 -13.43 22.24
CA THR A 562 -15.82 -14.43 23.28
C THR A 562 -15.79 -15.84 22.72
N GLN A 563 -16.38 -16.09 21.57
CA GLN A 563 -16.37 -17.40 20.93
C GLN A 563 -14.97 -17.75 20.41
N LEU A 564 -14.27 -16.79 19.78
CA LEU A 564 -12.89 -16.98 19.32
C LEU A 564 -11.93 -17.27 20.47
N ARG A 565 -12.08 -16.56 21.60
CA ARG A 565 -11.22 -16.70 22.77
C ARG A 565 -11.44 -18.03 23.50
N ASN A 566 -12.69 -18.43 23.62
CA ASN A 566 -13.06 -19.66 24.33
C ASN A 566 -12.90 -20.92 23.46
N GLY A 567 -12.55 -20.77 22.18
CA GLY A 567 -12.44 -21.87 21.24
C GLY A 567 -13.78 -22.57 20.93
N THR A 568 -14.91 -21.86 21.12
CA THR A 568 -16.24 -22.39 20.80
C THR A 568 -16.62 -22.14 19.34
N TRP A 569 -15.81 -21.40 18.61
CA TRP A 569 -15.86 -21.24 17.16
C TRP A 569 -14.53 -21.68 16.55
N PRO A 570 -14.56 -22.46 15.47
CA PRO A 570 -15.73 -23.04 14.80
C PRO A 570 -16.34 -24.20 15.60
N PRO A 571 -17.64 -24.48 15.47
CA PRO A 571 -18.28 -25.65 16.10
C PRO A 571 -17.89 -26.95 15.40
N ASP A 572 -18.10 -28.09 16.09
CA ASP A 572 -17.80 -29.42 15.56
C ASP A 572 -18.61 -29.80 14.32
N SER A 573 -19.75 -29.13 14.09
CA SER A 573 -20.60 -29.30 12.89
C SER A 573 -20.09 -28.57 11.66
N THR A 574 -18.87 -28.08 11.66
CA THR A 574 -18.26 -27.39 10.52
C THR A 574 -17.97 -28.38 9.39
N MET A 575 -18.51 -28.10 8.19
CA MET A 575 -18.34 -28.94 7.01
C MET A 575 -16.91 -28.89 6.48
N HIS A 576 -16.36 -27.69 6.37
CA HIS A 576 -15.00 -27.41 5.92
C HIS A 576 -14.44 -26.22 6.66
N LEU A 577 -13.12 -26.16 6.82
CA LEU A 577 -12.43 -25.13 7.58
C LEU A 577 -11.18 -24.66 6.84
N MET A 578 -11.17 -23.40 6.44
CA MET A 578 -9.93 -22.75 6.01
C MET A 578 -9.18 -22.25 7.23
N THR A 579 -7.94 -22.67 7.37
CA THR A 579 -7.08 -22.30 8.49
C THR A 579 -5.87 -21.54 8.01
N PHE A 580 -5.39 -20.60 8.83
CA PHE A 580 -4.15 -19.89 8.62
C PHE A 580 -3.22 -20.14 9.82
N GLU A 581 -2.07 -20.78 9.58
CA GLU A 581 -1.16 -21.23 10.65
C GLU A 581 -1.90 -21.93 11.81
N GLN A 582 -2.77 -22.89 11.48
CA GLN A 582 -3.61 -23.65 12.41
C GLN A 582 -4.68 -22.82 13.16
N LYS A 583 -4.92 -21.56 12.78
CA LYS A 583 -6.01 -20.75 13.33
C LYS A 583 -7.18 -20.70 12.35
N PRO A 584 -8.41 -20.92 12.83
CA PRO A 584 -9.61 -20.82 12.00
C PRO A 584 -9.76 -19.43 11.37
N MET A 585 -9.96 -19.38 10.06
CA MET A 585 -10.14 -18.13 9.33
C MET A 585 -11.52 -18.05 8.68
N VAL A 586 -11.90 -19.08 7.93
CA VAL A 586 -13.22 -19.19 7.33
C VAL A 586 -13.79 -20.57 7.62
N ALA A 587 -15.02 -20.64 8.10
CA ALA A 587 -15.72 -21.90 8.37
C ALA A 587 -16.96 -22.02 7.49
N PHE A 588 -17.18 -23.21 6.95
CA PHE A 588 -18.28 -23.51 6.05
C PHE A 588 -19.27 -24.44 6.75
N TYR A 589 -20.54 -24.11 6.65
CA TYR A 589 -21.62 -24.86 7.25
C TYR A 589 -22.64 -25.27 6.22
N ARG A 590 -23.29 -26.41 6.47
CA ARG A 590 -24.45 -26.89 5.76
C ARG A 590 -25.65 -26.95 6.71
N ASN A 591 -26.80 -26.52 6.26
CA ASN A 591 -28.02 -26.63 7.03
C ASN A 591 -28.64 -28.01 6.83
N GLU A 592 -28.29 -28.97 7.68
CA GLU A 592 -28.75 -30.35 7.59
C GLU A 592 -30.26 -30.49 7.75
N GLU A 593 -30.91 -29.65 8.58
CA GLU A 593 -32.38 -29.69 8.75
C GLU A 593 -33.10 -29.30 7.49
N ARG A 594 -32.64 -28.26 6.80
CA ARG A 594 -33.26 -27.80 5.56
C ARG A 594 -33.05 -28.80 4.44
N PHE A 595 -31.92 -29.44 4.41
CA PHE A 595 -31.57 -30.51 3.49
C PHE A 595 -32.43 -31.75 3.75
N ARG A 596 -32.69 -32.16 5.01
CA ARG A 596 -33.55 -33.28 5.39
C ARG A 596 -35.03 -33.02 5.09
N ARG A 597 -35.54 -31.81 5.30
CA ARG A 597 -36.93 -31.44 4.99
C ARG A 597 -37.23 -31.52 3.50
N TRP A 598 -36.23 -31.42 2.67
CA TRP A 598 -36.38 -31.50 1.24
C TRP A 598 -36.49 -32.96 0.75
N ALA A 599 -35.95 -33.90 1.48
CA ALA A 599 -36.01 -35.33 1.23
C ALA A 599 -37.24 -35.97 1.92
N THR A 600 -38.46 -35.43 1.67
CA THR A 600 -39.70 -35.87 2.35
C THR A 600 -40.30 -37.16 1.84
N ASP A 601 -39.75 -37.82 0.84
CA ASP A 601 -40.13 -39.16 0.43
C ASP A 601 -39.26 -40.18 1.20
N ASP A 602 -39.91 -41.17 1.87
CA ASP A 602 -39.23 -42.14 2.75
C ASP A 602 -38.07 -42.91 2.08
N THR A 603 -38.15 -43.09 0.76
CA THR A 603 -37.08 -43.69 -0.05
C THR A 603 -35.89 -42.74 -0.30
N LEU A 604 -36.14 -41.45 -0.36
CA LEU A 604 -35.11 -40.41 -0.54
C LEU A 604 -34.45 -40.02 0.79
N ALA A 605 -35.13 -40.14 1.92
CA ALA A 605 -34.56 -39.88 3.26
C ALA A 605 -33.45 -40.86 3.61
N MET A 606 -33.63 -42.15 3.27
CA MET A 606 -32.55 -43.14 3.45
C MET A 606 -31.37 -42.94 2.50
N ALA A 607 -31.64 -42.51 1.27
CA ALA A 607 -30.60 -42.17 0.30
C ALA A 607 -29.86 -40.87 0.69
N ALA A 608 -30.57 -39.89 1.25
CA ALA A 608 -30.02 -38.65 1.74
C ALA A 608 -29.11 -38.85 2.97
N ASP A 609 -29.50 -39.71 3.92
CA ASP A 609 -28.67 -40.04 5.08
C ASP A 609 -27.39 -40.80 4.67
N SER A 610 -27.51 -41.73 3.70
CA SER A 610 -26.36 -42.43 3.11
C SER A 610 -25.46 -41.50 2.32
N LEU A 611 -26.00 -40.52 1.62
CA LEU A 611 -25.24 -39.52 0.85
C LEU A 611 -24.55 -38.50 1.77
N LEU A 612 -25.25 -38.10 2.85
CA LEU A 612 -24.66 -37.23 3.88
C LEU A 612 -23.46 -37.89 4.58
N GLN A 613 -23.55 -39.21 4.78
CA GLN A 613 -22.46 -39.98 5.34
C GLN A 613 -21.28 -40.12 4.38
N LEU A 614 -21.56 -40.40 3.10
CA LEU A 614 -20.56 -40.40 2.02
C LEU A 614 -19.90 -39.03 1.82
N LEU A 615 -20.68 -37.95 1.90
CA LEU A 615 -20.15 -36.58 1.75
C LEU A 615 -19.34 -36.10 2.96
N ARG A 616 -19.55 -36.69 4.14
CA ARG A 616 -18.69 -36.49 5.30
C ARG A 616 -17.35 -37.20 5.15
N ASP A 617 -17.35 -38.38 4.53
CA ASP A 617 -16.16 -39.21 4.34
C ASP A 617 -15.33 -38.74 3.12
N ASP A 618 -15.95 -38.08 2.13
CA ASP A 618 -15.29 -37.63 0.90
C ASP A 618 -14.79 -36.16 0.92
N VAL A 619 -14.97 -35.43 2.03
CA VAL A 619 -14.36 -34.09 2.14
C VAL A 619 -12.85 -34.29 2.31
N PRO A 620 -12.03 -34.09 1.27
CA PRO A 620 -10.60 -34.16 1.45
C PRO A 620 -10.24 -33.09 2.48
N GLU A 621 -9.57 -33.49 3.55
CA GLU A 621 -8.81 -32.55 4.38
C GLU A 621 -7.81 -31.82 3.48
N ILE A 622 -8.29 -30.77 2.82
CA ILE A 622 -7.39 -29.78 2.23
C ILE A 622 -6.84 -29.00 3.43
N THR A 623 -6.00 -29.69 4.20
CA THR A 623 -5.05 -29.00 5.04
C THR A 623 -4.26 -28.14 4.07
N SER A 624 -4.52 -26.83 4.06
CA SER A 624 -3.63 -25.87 3.45
C SER A 624 -2.33 -25.90 4.27
N ASN A 625 -1.57 -26.98 4.07
CA ASN A 625 -0.15 -27.02 4.40
C ASN A 625 0.58 -26.12 3.37
N ARG A 626 0.13 -24.89 3.28
CA ARG A 626 0.85 -23.82 2.60
C ARG A 626 1.09 -22.67 3.52
#